data_4572e6a04c912d8fa2f1a375cd705f7c
#
_entry.id   4572e6a04c912d8fa2f1a375cd705f7c
#
_cell.length_a   1.000
_cell.length_b   1.000
_cell.length_c   1.000
_cell.angle_alpha   90.00
_cell.angle_beta   90.00
_cell.angle_gamma   90.00
#
_symmetry.space_group_name_H-M   'P 1'
#
loop_
_entity.id
_entity.type
_entity.pdbx_description
1 polymer ?
#
loop_
_entity_poly.entity_id
_entity_poly.type
_entity_poly.pdbx_seq_one_letter_code
_entity_poly.pdbx_strand_id
1 'polypeptide(L)'
;MKKVRNKICLMFLGVLLFVVTGCGKQISGITNADYAIVSFTIDPAAETYKFEGDDVQKIISLIKPETWRKGRLTLELSAIEHIIFYEGNPKYVVAIRDIENNEVLFELYSATDGKWNSDGGYYKTNDVGYKELMDSLKEMCINKE
;
A
#
# COMPACT_ATOMS: atom_id res chain seq x y z
N MET A 1 -46.65 2.28 17.89
CA MET A 1 -45.24 2.16 18.36
C MET A 1 -44.32 1.29 17.46
N LYS A 2 -44.78 0.31 16.70
CA LYS A 2 -43.92 -0.53 15.81
C LYS A 2 -43.31 0.21 14.61
N LYS A 3 -44.00 1.23 14.04
CA LYS A 3 -43.53 1.98 12.84
C LYS A 3 -42.33 2.92 13.12
N VAL A 4 -42.15 3.41 14.35
CA VAL A 4 -41.04 4.31 14.71
C VAL A 4 -39.76 3.53 14.93
N ARG A 5 -39.83 2.32 15.52
CA ARG A 5 -38.67 1.45 15.74
C ARG A 5 -37.99 1.03 14.43
N ASN A 6 -38.76 0.76 13.36
CA ASN A 6 -38.21 0.37 12.08
C ASN A 6 -37.49 1.55 11.37
N LYS A 7 -37.95 2.78 11.54
CA LYS A 7 -37.29 3.97 10.95
C LYS A 7 -35.96 4.28 11.65
N ILE A 8 -35.88 4.10 12.95
CA ILE A 8 -34.63 4.30 13.71
C ILE A 8 -33.61 3.23 13.34
N CYS A 9 -34.01 1.96 13.19
CA CYS A 9 -33.12 0.88 12.77
C CYS A 9 -32.56 1.08 11.35
N LEU A 10 -33.40 1.58 10.41
CA LEU A 10 -32.96 1.92 9.05
C LEU A 10 -31.98 3.10 9.04
N MET A 11 -32.19 4.09 9.92
CA MET A 11 -31.30 5.25 10.02
C MET A 11 -29.92 4.86 10.59
N PHE A 12 -29.87 3.97 11.58
CA PHE A 12 -28.62 3.42 12.12
C PHE A 12 -27.89 2.53 11.10
N LEU A 13 -28.61 1.75 10.30
CA LEU A 13 -28.02 0.93 9.24
C LEU A 13 -27.43 1.80 8.11
N GLY A 14 -28.10 2.91 7.77
CA GLY A 14 -27.60 3.88 6.79
C GLY A 14 -26.35 4.60 7.26
N VAL A 15 -26.25 4.97 8.54
CA VAL A 15 -25.06 5.63 9.12
C VAL A 15 -23.88 4.63 9.21
N LEU A 16 -24.13 3.35 9.52
CA LEU A 16 -23.07 2.34 9.58
C LEU A 16 -22.45 2.08 8.20
N LEU A 17 -23.24 2.17 7.12
CA LEU A 17 -22.74 2.00 5.73
C LEU A 17 -21.85 3.16 5.26
N PHE A 18 -22.01 4.36 5.81
CA PHE A 18 -21.20 5.52 5.44
C PHE A 18 -19.82 5.55 6.12
N VAL A 19 -19.64 4.85 7.23
CA VAL A 19 -18.36 4.84 7.97
C VAL A 19 -17.31 3.92 7.32
N VAL A 20 -17.73 2.99 6.46
CA VAL A 20 -16.82 2.00 5.83
C VAL A 20 -16.19 2.51 4.52
N THR A 21 -16.68 3.61 3.93
CA THR A 21 -16.24 4.08 2.60
C THR A 21 -15.11 5.10 2.60
N GLY A 22 -14.58 5.49 3.77
CA GLY A 22 -13.61 6.58 3.89
C GLY A 22 -12.14 6.26 3.54
N CYS A 23 -11.72 5.00 3.55
CA CYS A 23 -10.33 4.60 3.30
C CYS A 23 -10.05 3.98 1.91
N GLY A 24 -11.09 3.75 1.09
CA GLY A 24 -10.99 2.89 -0.08
C GLY A 24 -10.33 3.47 -1.33
N LYS A 25 -10.22 4.79 -1.48
CA LYS A 25 -9.85 5.39 -2.77
C LYS A 25 -8.36 5.31 -3.13
N GLN A 26 -7.47 5.38 -2.17
CA GLN A 26 -6.03 5.33 -2.43
C GLN A 26 -5.53 3.89 -2.59
N ILE A 27 -6.09 2.96 -1.84
CA ILE A 27 -5.72 1.55 -1.87
C ILE A 27 -6.18 0.89 -3.18
N SER A 28 -7.34 1.28 -3.73
CA SER A 28 -7.85 0.74 -5.00
C SER A 28 -6.93 0.98 -6.20
N GLY A 29 -6.15 2.07 -6.21
CA GLY A 29 -5.20 2.35 -7.28
C GLY A 29 -3.98 1.42 -7.27
N ILE A 30 -3.59 0.87 -6.11
CA ILE A 30 -2.55 -0.15 -6.01
C ILE A 30 -3.07 -1.49 -6.54
N THR A 31 -4.28 -1.87 -6.17
CA THR A 31 -4.88 -3.17 -6.55
C THR A 31 -5.20 -3.30 -8.03
N ASN A 32 -5.29 -2.19 -8.76
CA ASN A 32 -5.56 -2.16 -10.19
C ASN A 32 -4.31 -1.89 -11.05
N ALA A 33 -3.11 -2.02 -10.49
CA ALA A 33 -1.89 -1.76 -11.24
C ALA A 33 -1.67 -2.77 -12.37
N ASP A 34 -1.27 -2.26 -13.54
CA ASP A 34 -0.93 -3.07 -14.72
C ASP A 34 0.44 -3.74 -14.56
N TYR A 35 1.39 -3.02 -13.98
CA TYR A 35 2.72 -3.51 -13.65
C TYR A 35 3.31 -2.78 -12.44
N ALA A 36 4.35 -3.35 -11.86
CA ALA A 36 5.09 -2.78 -10.75
C ALA A 36 6.59 -2.83 -11.00
N ILE A 37 7.32 -1.84 -10.50
CA ILE A 37 8.79 -1.81 -10.47
C ILE A 37 9.22 -1.82 -9.01
N VAL A 38 10.02 -2.82 -8.64
CA VAL A 38 10.61 -2.97 -7.30
C VAL A 38 12.07 -2.50 -7.35
N SER A 39 12.46 -1.70 -6.36
CA SER A 39 13.84 -1.26 -6.15
C SER A 39 14.19 -1.40 -4.67
N PHE A 40 15.41 -1.87 -4.39
CA PHE A 40 15.93 -2.05 -3.02
C PHE A 40 16.86 -0.92 -2.59
N THR A 41 16.94 0.15 -3.35
CA THR A 41 17.77 1.30 -3.04
C THR A 41 17.23 2.56 -3.72
N ILE A 42 17.57 3.72 -3.18
CA ILE A 42 17.27 5.02 -3.77
C ILE A 42 18.28 5.42 -4.87
N ASP A 43 19.34 4.63 -5.08
CA ASP A 43 20.33 4.90 -6.13
C ASP A 43 19.66 4.67 -7.51
N PRO A 44 19.57 5.70 -8.37
CA PRO A 44 19.00 5.57 -9.70
C PRO A 44 19.79 4.65 -10.64
N ALA A 45 21.03 4.30 -10.29
CA ALA A 45 21.86 3.31 -11.02
C ALA A 45 21.64 1.87 -10.51
N ALA A 46 20.82 1.69 -9.47
CA ALA A 46 20.55 0.37 -8.91
C ALA A 46 19.64 -0.47 -9.82
N GLU A 47 19.75 -1.77 -9.64
CA GLU A 47 18.87 -2.74 -10.29
C GLU A 47 17.42 -2.51 -9.91
N THR A 48 16.58 -2.49 -10.94
CA THR A 48 15.13 -2.43 -10.81
C THR A 48 14.50 -3.64 -11.47
N TYR A 49 13.50 -4.19 -10.82
CA TYR A 49 12.82 -5.40 -11.28
C TYR A 49 11.39 -5.08 -11.69
N LYS A 50 11.05 -5.33 -12.96
CA LYS A 50 9.71 -5.11 -13.49
C LYS A 50 8.87 -6.37 -13.35
N PHE A 51 7.67 -6.25 -12.80
CA PHE A 51 6.69 -7.30 -12.64
C PHE A 51 5.41 -6.96 -13.39
N GLU A 52 4.79 -7.94 -14.05
CA GLU A 52 3.56 -7.79 -14.84
C GLU A 52 2.62 -8.97 -14.56
N GLY A 53 1.35 -8.80 -14.88
CA GLY A 53 0.33 -9.85 -14.78
C GLY A 53 0.19 -10.39 -13.35
N ASP A 54 0.23 -11.72 -13.22
CA ASP A 54 0.02 -12.41 -11.94
C ASP A 54 1.08 -12.07 -10.89
N ASP A 55 2.30 -11.70 -11.32
CA ASP A 55 3.37 -11.34 -10.39
C ASP A 55 3.10 -10.01 -9.69
N VAL A 56 2.40 -9.06 -10.34
CA VAL A 56 1.92 -7.84 -9.68
C VAL A 56 0.93 -8.19 -8.57
N GLN A 57 0.03 -9.13 -8.82
CA GLN A 57 -0.94 -9.58 -7.82
C GLN A 57 -0.26 -10.29 -6.63
N LYS A 58 0.85 -11.01 -6.87
CA LYS A 58 1.67 -11.57 -5.79
C LYS A 58 2.30 -10.46 -4.94
N ILE A 59 2.88 -9.42 -5.56
CA ILE A 59 3.44 -8.26 -4.83
C ILE A 59 2.35 -7.59 -3.99
N ILE A 60 1.16 -7.34 -4.57
CA ILE A 60 0.03 -6.74 -3.85
C ILE A 60 -0.37 -7.61 -2.66
N SER A 61 -0.41 -8.93 -2.83
CA SER A 61 -0.74 -9.88 -1.76
C SER A 61 0.32 -9.94 -0.65
N LEU A 62 1.59 -9.64 -0.96
CA LEU A 62 2.66 -9.54 0.05
C LEU A 62 2.52 -8.29 0.91
N ILE A 63 2.26 -7.14 0.31
CA ILE A 63 2.11 -5.87 1.05
C ILE A 63 0.75 -5.72 1.73
N LYS A 64 -0.26 -6.52 1.35
CA LYS A 64 -1.61 -6.59 1.96
C LYS A 64 -2.26 -5.22 2.21
N PRO A 65 -2.45 -4.39 1.17
CA PRO A 65 -2.91 -3.02 1.34
C PRO A 65 -4.30 -2.92 1.98
N GLU A 66 -5.11 -3.98 1.89
CA GLU A 66 -6.43 -4.08 2.52
C GLU A 66 -6.36 -4.13 4.06
N THR A 67 -5.20 -4.50 4.63
CA THR A 67 -4.99 -4.58 6.08
C THR A 67 -4.36 -3.31 6.67
N TRP A 68 -4.00 -2.35 5.82
CA TRP A 68 -3.30 -1.16 6.23
C TRP A 68 -4.15 -0.26 7.13
N ARG A 69 -3.54 0.19 8.22
CA ARG A 69 -4.12 1.17 9.14
C ARG A 69 -3.25 2.42 9.16
N LYS A 70 -3.85 3.59 9.29
CA LYS A 70 -3.08 4.84 9.42
C LYS A 70 -2.07 4.73 10.56
N GLY A 71 -0.79 4.92 10.22
CA GLY A 71 0.32 5.01 11.13
C GLY A 71 0.77 6.45 11.31
N ARG A 72 1.74 6.64 12.20
CA ARG A 72 2.48 7.90 12.35
C ARG A 72 3.96 7.58 12.27
N LEU A 73 4.70 8.39 11.53
CA LEU A 73 6.15 8.35 11.60
C LEU A 73 6.58 9.07 12.87
N THR A 74 7.27 8.36 13.75
CA THR A 74 7.82 8.91 15.00
C THR A 74 9.32 9.24 14.90
N LEU A 75 9.97 8.73 13.84
CA LEU A 75 11.40 8.90 13.58
C LEU A 75 11.61 9.25 12.11
N GLU A 76 12.61 10.07 11.81
CA GLU A 76 13.07 10.29 10.43
C GLU A 76 13.89 9.08 9.98
N LEU A 77 13.22 8.12 9.36
CA LEU A 77 13.86 6.94 8.77
C LEU A 77 13.98 7.15 7.26
N SER A 78 15.14 6.85 6.71
CA SER A 78 15.31 6.78 5.25
C SER A 78 14.61 5.53 4.73
N ALA A 79 13.70 5.69 3.76
CA ALA A 79 13.20 4.57 3.00
C ALA A 79 14.29 4.13 2.03
N ILE A 80 14.61 2.85 2.03
CA ILE A 80 15.60 2.29 1.12
C ILE A 80 14.88 1.56 0.00
N GLU A 81 13.84 0.81 0.34
CA GLU A 81 13.07 0.01 -0.60
C GLU A 81 11.80 0.72 -1.04
N HIS A 82 11.45 0.57 -2.30
CA HIS A 82 10.18 1.09 -2.81
C HIS A 82 9.61 0.25 -3.96
N ILE A 83 8.31 0.34 -4.11
CA ILE A 83 7.56 -0.29 -5.19
C ILE A 83 6.78 0.82 -5.90
N ILE A 84 6.99 0.96 -7.20
CA ILE A 84 6.24 1.89 -8.05
C ILE A 84 5.17 1.11 -8.79
N PHE A 85 3.91 1.45 -8.58
CA PHE A 85 2.77 0.86 -9.26
C PHE A 85 2.34 1.75 -10.43
N TYR A 86 2.04 1.13 -11.55
CA TYR A 86 1.65 1.77 -12.80
C TYR A 86 0.26 1.32 -13.24
N GLU A 87 -0.53 2.28 -13.68
CA GLU A 87 -1.77 2.10 -14.42
C GLU A 87 -1.64 2.96 -15.68
N GLY A 88 -1.01 2.39 -16.74
CA GLY A 88 -0.53 3.12 -17.91
C GLY A 88 0.66 4.04 -17.59
N ASN A 89 0.48 5.00 -16.68
CA ASN A 89 1.51 5.90 -16.15
C ASN A 89 1.85 5.57 -14.68
N PRO A 90 2.99 6.07 -14.14
CA PRO A 90 3.27 5.94 -12.72
C PRO A 90 2.12 6.50 -11.89
N LYS A 91 1.58 5.70 -10.98
CA LYS A 91 0.40 6.06 -10.19
C LYS A 91 0.72 6.25 -8.72
N TYR A 92 1.39 5.27 -8.13
CA TYR A 92 1.74 5.24 -6.71
C TYR A 92 3.15 4.76 -6.50
N VAL A 93 3.83 5.32 -5.50
CA VAL A 93 5.02 4.74 -4.90
C VAL A 93 4.68 4.33 -3.49
N VAL A 94 5.00 3.10 -3.15
CA VAL A 94 4.98 2.57 -1.79
C VAL A 94 6.42 2.47 -1.32
N ALA A 95 6.86 3.40 -0.47
CA ALA A 95 8.14 3.27 0.21
C ALA A 95 7.97 2.37 1.43
N ILE A 96 8.89 1.41 1.58
CA ILE A 96 8.88 0.42 2.65
C ILE A 96 9.95 0.83 3.66
N ARG A 97 9.58 0.91 4.92
CA ARG A 97 10.47 1.30 6.01
C ARG A 97 10.50 0.25 7.08
N ASP A 98 11.69 -0.13 7.51
CA ASP A 98 11.89 -0.88 8.74
C ASP A 98 11.71 0.06 9.93
N ILE A 99 10.91 -0.34 10.88
CA ILE A 99 10.83 0.28 12.19
C ILE A 99 11.13 -0.79 13.25
N GLU A 100 11.28 -0.37 14.50
CA GLU A 100 11.65 -1.28 15.59
C GLU A 100 10.79 -2.55 15.62
N ASN A 101 11.38 -3.66 16.07
CA ASN A 101 10.71 -4.94 16.29
C ASN A 101 10.16 -5.65 15.04
N ASN A 102 10.82 -5.49 13.89
CA ASN A 102 10.38 -6.10 12.62
C ASN A 102 8.99 -5.61 12.16
N GLU A 103 8.55 -4.47 12.64
CA GLU A 103 7.35 -3.81 12.11
C GLU A 103 7.67 -3.13 10.78
N VAL A 104 6.70 -3.15 9.85
CA VAL A 104 6.80 -2.47 8.58
C VAL A 104 5.94 -1.21 8.56
N LEU A 105 6.51 -0.14 8.05
CA LEU A 105 5.80 1.10 7.77
C LEU A 105 5.81 1.35 6.26
N PHE A 106 4.64 1.54 5.68
CA PHE A 106 4.46 1.94 4.30
C PHE A 106 4.21 3.44 4.22
N GLU A 107 4.95 4.13 3.38
CA GLU A 107 4.67 5.51 3.04
C GLU A 107 4.17 5.57 1.60
N LEU A 108 2.97 6.12 1.41
CA LEU A 108 2.31 6.18 0.12
C LEU A 108 2.48 7.56 -0.51
N TYR A 109 2.99 7.57 -1.73
CA TYR A 109 3.04 8.74 -2.60
C TYR A 109 2.14 8.54 -3.81
N SER A 110 1.42 9.58 -4.22
CA SER A 110 0.69 9.58 -5.47
C SER A 110 1.40 10.41 -6.53
N ALA A 111 1.25 10.03 -7.80
CA ALA A 111 1.72 10.81 -8.93
C ALA A 111 0.59 11.69 -9.47
N THR A 112 0.82 12.99 -9.53
CA THR A 112 -0.09 13.95 -10.13
C THR A 112 0.73 14.93 -10.97
N ASP A 113 0.39 15.05 -12.27
CA ASP A 113 1.08 15.94 -13.21
C ASP A 113 2.62 15.76 -13.25
N GLY A 114 3.08 14.50 -13.19
CA GLY A 114 4.49 14.15 -13.20
C GLY A 114 5.25 14.47 -11.91
N LYS A 115 4.54 14.80 -10.83
CA LYS A 115 5.13 15.05 -9.51
C LYS A 115 4.64 14.02 -8.50
N TRP A 116 5.53 13.65 -7.59
CA TRP A 116 5.20 12.79 -6.45
C TRP A 116 4.76 13.64 -5.26
N ASN A 117 3.60 13.28 -4.71
CA ASN A 117 3.02 13.96 -3.55
C ASN A 117 2.86 12.94 -2.42
N SER A 118 3.32 13.28 -1.23
CA SER A 118 3.19 12.46 -0.01
C SER A 118 1.83 12.63 0.68
N ASP A 119 0.78 12.81 -0.09
CA ASP A 119 -0.59 13.01 0.39
C ASP A 119 -1.25 11.73 0.93
N GLY A 120 -0.67 10.57 0.62
CA GLY A 120 -1.15 9.28 1.07
C GLY A 120 -0.93 9.01 2.56
N GLY A 121 0.14 9.56 3.13
CA GLY A 121 0.52 9.38 4.53
C GLY A 121 1.21 8.03 4.82
N TYR A 122 1.25 7.71 6.10
CA TYR A 122 1.91 6.51 6.62
C TYR A 122 0.88 5.45 7.01
N TYR A 123 1.22 4.19 6.73
CA TYR A 123 0.37 3.04 7.03
C TYR A 123 1.18 1.94 7.68
N LYS A 124 0.55 1.21 8.60
CA LYS A 124 1.10 0.02 9.25
C LYS A 124 0.17 -1.17 9.03
N THR A 125 0.75 -2.36 9.04
CA THR A 125 0.02 -3.63 9.13
C THR A 125 0.67 -4.53 10.16
N ASN A 126 -0.13 -5.40 10.77
CA ASN A 126 0.35 -6.46 11.65
C ASN A 126 0.40 -7.84 10.94
N ASP A 127 0.00 -7.87 9.65
CA ASP A 127 -0.20 -9.12 8.91
C ASP A 127 1.04 -9.55 8.13
N VAL A 128 2.10 -8.72 8.14
CA VAL A 128 3.41 -9.02 7.58
C VAL A 128 4.50 -8.29 8.36
N GLY A 129 5.61 -8.96 8.64
CA GLY A 129 6.81 -8.35 9.20
C GLY A 129 7.74 -7.81 8.11
N TYR A 130 8.56 -6.80 8.45
CA TYR A 130 9.51 -6.22 7.50
C TYR A 130 10.44 -7.27 6.89
N LYS A 131 11.06 -8.11 7.73
CA LYS A 131 11.98 -9.14 7.26
C LYS A 131 11.31 -10.14 6.32
N GLU A 132 10.14 -10.65 6.68
CA GLU A 132 9.37 -11.59 5.85
C GLU A 132 9.01 -10.98 4.49
N LEU A 133 8.57 -9.72 4.49
CA LEU A 133 8.26 -8.99 3.27
C LEU A 133 9.47 -8.84 2.37
N MET A 134 10.61 -8.42 2.93
CA MET A 134 11.84 -8.20 2.18
C MET A 134 12.43 -9.49 1.62
N ASP A 135 12.44 -10.57 2.40
CA ASP A 135 12.90 -11.88 1.95
C ASP A 135 12.05 -12.37 0.76
N SER A 136 10.72 -12.24 0.85
CA SER A 136 9.80 -12.62 -0.22
C SER A 136 9.97 -11.79 -1.50
N LEU A 137 10.14 -10.46 -1.37
CA LEU A 137 10.36 -9.57 -2.52
C LEU A 137 11.70 -9.89 -3.20
N LYS A 138 12.78 -10.14 -2.44
CA LYS A 138 14.09 -10.52 -2.96
C LYS A 138 14.04 -11.86 -3.69
N GLU A 139 13.36 -12.85 -3.13
CA GLU A 139 13.17 -14.15 -3.79
C GLU A 139 12.45 -14.01 -5.13
N MET A 140 11.41 -13.18 -5.20
CA MET A 140 10.70 -12.88 -6.46
C MET A 140 11.63 -12.23 -7.49
N CYS A 141 12.53 -11.34 -7.07
CA CYS A 141 13.47 -10.68 -7.98
C CYS A 141 14.54 -11.65 -8.52
N ILE A 142 15.12 -12.50 -7.67
CA ILE A 142 16.11 -13.52 -8.06
C ILE A 142 15.54 -14.50 -9.09
N ASN A 143 14.28 -14.88 -8.95
CA ASN A 143 13.63 -15.82 -9.87
C ASN A 143 13.24 -15.18 -11.23
N LYS A 144 13.54 -13.90 -11.43
CA LYS A 144 13.30 -13.19 -12.70
C LYS A 144 14.51 -13.08 -13.62
N GLU A 145 15.71 -13.36 -13.10
CA GLU A 145 16.93 -13.46 -13.89
C GLU A 145 16.97 -14.79 -14.67
#